data_0a9820e60dbfd286a0e53361f42505a3
#
_entry.id   0a9820e60dbfd286a0e53361f42505a3
#
_cell.length_a   1.000
_cell.length_b   1.000
_cell.length_c   1.000
_cell.angle_alpha   90.00
_cell.angle_beta   90.00
_cell.angle_gamma   90.00
#
_symmetry.space_group_name_H-M   'P 1'
#
loop_
_entity.id
_entity.type
_entity.pdbx_description
1 polymer ?
#
loop_
_entity_poly.entity_id
_entity_poly.type
_entity_poly.pdbx_seq_one_letter_code
_entity_poly.pdbx_strand_id
1 'polypeptide(L)'
;MLPQSAHGFAYYFDAQKNWNIAGSHYLHFANNLYGKNYWNNHNYDEITNRTYLGYQYQNAKYKLVLKPFYERQWLGGHRYNWANGARAEYSLNLSKNWQISTALELSQLRYFTQADRNGTIKLASVTFIWQPSDKGYYYLGSDFIRETTRIKQYSNDMKALRLGWRQNWGYAIASQINGSIALKQYKDFASLGGILPLNKIRRDKIYSLNLTLWKQDWQYLGFTPKVQFRWKKQESNLPSMFSYSEKYVQMLVEKDF
;
A
#
# COMPACT_ATOMS: atom_id res chain seq x y z
N MET A 1 -19.80 9.36 0.26
CA MET A 1 -19.94 9.96 1.61
C MET A 1 -19.03 11.15 1.68
N LEU A 2 -19.46 12.25 2.28
CA LEU A 2 -18.62 13.40 2.57
C LEU A 2 -17.66 13.07 3.72
N PRO A 3 -16.44 13.62 3.74
CA PRO A 3 -15.51 13.41 4.84
C PRO A 3 -16.13 13.89 6.17
N GLN A 4 -16.08 13.03 7.19
CA GLN A 4 -16.53 13.35 8.55
C GLN A 4 -15.38 13.19 9.51
N SER A 5 -15.39 13.95 10.59
CA SER A 5 -14.39 13.80 11.67
C SER A 5 -14.66 12.51 12.42
N ALA A 6 -13.65 11.65 12.54
CA ALA A 6 -13.73 10.40 13.25
C ALA A 6 -12.42 10.13 13.99
N HIS A 7 -12.49 9.48 15.16
CA HIS A 7 -11.36 9.08 15.99
C HIS A 7 -11.37 7.58 16.17
N GLY A 8 -10.21 6.96 16.09
CA GLY A 8 -10.09 5.51 16.18
C GLY A 8 -8.64 5.06 16.22
N PHE A 9 -8.43 3.78 15.99
CA PHE A 9 -7.11 3.19 15.89
C PHE A 9 -6.98 2.38 14.59
N ALA A 10 -5.75 2.19 14.13
CA ALA A 10 -5.42 1.34 13.00
C ALA A 10 -4.40 0.28 13.43
N TYR A 11 -4.44 -0.87 12.77
CA TYR A 11 -3.51 -1.97 12.96
C TYR A 11 -3.12 -2.58 11.63
N TYR A 12 -1.92 -3.13 11.58
CA TYR A 12 -1.40 -3.81 10.42
C TYR A 12 -0.66 -5.06 10.86
N PHE A 13 -0.95 -6.18 10.21
CA PHE A 13 -0.35 -7.48 10.44
C PHE A 13 0.25 -7.97 9.14
N ASP A 14 1.53 -8.29 9.17
CA ASP A 14 2.23 -8.86 8.02
C ASP A 14 2.89 -10.18 8.45
N ALA A 15 2.63 -11.24 7.69
CA ALA A 15 3.25 -12.53 7.88
C ALA A 15 3.71 -13.08 6.53
N GLN A 16 4.96 -13.51 6.45
CA GLN A 16 5.52 -14.11 5.23
C GLN A 16 6.35 -15.34 5.55
N LYS A 17 6.35 -16.30 4.64
CA LYS A 17 7.12 -17.53 4.71
C LYS A 17 7.63 -17.94 3.35
N ASN A 18 8.89 -18.31 3.30
CA ASN A 18 9.52 -18.90 2.13
C ASN A 18 9.95 -20.34 2.47
N TRP A 19 9.46 -21.30 1.69
CA TRP A 19 9.91 -22.70 1.78
C TRP A 19 10.85 -22.98 0.63
N ASN A 20 12.07 -23.40 0.92
CA ASN A 20 13.01 -23.80 -0.11
C ASN A 20 12.52 -25.08 -0.80
N ILE A 21 12.44 -25.06 -2.13
CA ILE A 21 12.06 -26.20 -2.95
C ILE A 21 13.30 -26.93 -3.44
N ALA A 22 14.24 -26.17 -4.05
CA ALA A 22 15.52 -26.68 -4.52
C ALA A 22 16.47 -25.51 -4.82
N GLY A 23 17.67 -25.52 -4.26
CA GLY A 23 18.68 -24.50 -4.54
C GLY A 23 18.19 -23.08 -4.28
N SER A 24 18.08 -22.27 -5.34
CA SER A 24 17.63 -20.88 -5.30
C SER A 24 16.12 -20.69 -5.47
N HIS A 25 15.32 -21.76 -5.43
CA HIS A 25 13.89 -21.77 -5.71
C HIS A 25 13.09 -21.94 -4.45
N TYR A 26 12.06 -21.09 -4.27
CA TYR A 26 11.23 -21.07 -3.06
C TYR A 26 9.74 -21.00 -3.41
N LEU A 27 8.91 -21.67 -2.63
CA LEU A 27 7.49 -21.36 -2.52
C LEU A 27 7.34 -20.17 -1.58
N HIS A 28 6.64 -19.13 -2.02
CA HIS A 28 6.42 -17.90 -1.27
C HIS A 28 4.98 -17.79 -0.83
N PHE A 29 4.76 -17.56 0.46
CA PHE A 29 3.46 -17.21 1.03
C PHE A 29 3.58 -15.87 1.76
N ALA A 30 2.57 -15.01 1.62
CA ALA A 30 2.43 -13.83 2.46
C ALA A 30 0.95 -13.52 2.72
N ASN A 31 0.68 -12.97 3.90
CA ASN A 31 -0.64 -12.46 4.27
C ASN A 31 -0.49 -11.10 4.92
N ASN A 32 -1.25 -10.13 4.41
CA ASN A 32 -1.34 -8.78 4.95
C ASN A 32 -2.76 -8.54 5.45
N LEU A 33 -2.90 -8.21 6.71
CA LEU A 33 -4.16 -7.79 7.33
C LEU A 33 -4.02 -6.34 7.81
N TYR A 34 -4.87 -5.48 7.29
CA TYR A 34 -4.96 -4.09 7.70
C TYR A 34 -6.36 -3.80 8.24
N GLY A 35 -6.46 -3.03 9.31
CA GLY A 35 -7.74 -2.59 9.84
C GLY A 35 -7.69 -1.17 10.41
N LYS A 36 -8.84 -0.50 10.34
CA LYS A 36 -9.16 0.74 11.04
C LYS A 36 -10.47 0.57 11.76
N ASN A 37 -10.52 0.94 13.02
CA ASN A 37 -11.74 0.95 13.83
C ASN A 37 -11.95 2.33 14.43
N TYR A 38 -13.13 2.88 14.26
CA TYR A 38 -13.50 4.21 14.73
C TYR A 38 -14.46 4.10 15.93
N TRP A 39 -14.16 4.82 17.01
CA TRP A 39 -14.97 4.79 18.24
C TRP A 39 -16.33 5.46 18.09
N ASN A 40 -16.43 6.43 17.21
CA ASN A 40 -17.61 7.30 17.04
C ASN A 40 -18.30 7.14 15.66
N ASN A 41 -17.77 6.32 14.76
CA ASN A 41 -18.34 6.18 13.42
C ASN A 41 -17.99 4.82 12.77
N HIS A 42 -18.60 3.75 13.26
CA HIS A 42 -18.39 2.37 12.83
C HIS A 42 -18.69 2.11 11.34
N ASN A 43 -19.47 2.99 10.69
CA ASN A 43 -19.73 2.88 9.24
C ASN A 43 -18.45 3.05 8.40
N TYR A 44 -17.38 3.57 8.97
CA TYR A 44 -16.07 3.73 8.34
C TYR A 44 -15.04 2.69 8.80
N ASP A 45 -15.43 1.78 9.69
CA ASP A 45 -14.54 0.67 10.07
C ASP A 45 -14.13 -0.09 8.83
N GLU A 46 -12.84 -0.32 8.67
CA GLU A 46 -12.26 -0.95 7.49
C GLU A 46 -11.41 -2.14 7.90
N ILE A 47 -11.59 -3.25 7.20
CA ILE A 47 -10.69 -4.40 7.27
C ILE A 47 -10.32 -4.80 5.84
N THR A 48 -9.05 -4.93 5.55
CA THR A 48 -8.53 -5.45 4.28
C THR A 48 -7.60 -6.60 4.57
N ASN A 49 -7.85 -7.73 3.95
CA ASN A 49 -6.98 -8.90 4.00
C ASN A 49 -6.52 -9.27 2.59
N ARG A 50 -5.20 -9.37 2.39
CA ARG A 50 -4.60 -9.77 1.11
C ARG A 50 -3.67 -10.96 1.35
N THR A 51 -3.94 -12.05 0.64
CA THR A 51 -3.15 -13.28 0.70
C THR A 51 -2.46 -13.53 -0.63
N TYR A 52 -1.18 -13.86 -0.57
CA TYR A 52 -0.34 -14.23 -1.70
C TYR A 52 0.13 -15.66 -1.55
N LEU A 53 0.16 -16.38 -2.66
CA LEU A 53 0.85 -17.66 -2.78
C LEU A 53 1.60 -17.64 -4.10
N GLY A 54 2.91 -17.85 -4.09
CA GLY A 54 3.69 -17.66 -5.29
C GLY A 54 5.01 -18.39 -5.29
N TYR A 55 5.80 -18.06 -6.28
CA TYR A 55 7.12 -18.60 -6.53
C TYR A 55 8.16 -17.48 -6.39
N GLN A 56 9.29 -17.79 -5.73
CA GLN A 56 10.44 -16.92 -5.62
C GLN A 56 11.68 -17.64 -6.13
N TYR A 57 12.42 -16.96 -6.98
CA TYR A 57 13.80 -17.29 -7.30
C TYR A 57 14.72 -16.23 -6.72
N GLN A 58 15.80 -16.66 -6.06
CA GLN A 58 16.74 -15.72 -5.45
C GLN A 58 18.16 -16.26 -5.52
N ASN A 59 19.09 -15.43 -6.00
CA ASN A 59 20.51 -15.63 -5.91
C ASN A 59 21.22 -14.38 -5.36
N ALA A 60 22.55 -14.35 -5.33
CA ALA A 60 23.32 -13.22 -4.83
C ALA A 60 23.09 -11.92 -5.61
N LYS A 61 22.75 -11.99 -6.89
CA LYS A 61 22.64 -10.84 -7.79
C LYS A 61 21.19 -10.34 -7.93
N TYR A 62 20.21 -11.23 -8.02
CA TYR A 62 18.82 -10.83 -8.23
C TYR A 62 17.82 -11.73 -7.54
N LYS A 63 16.63 -11.18 -7.31
CA LYS A 63 15.45 -11.83 -6.77
C LYS A 63 14.27 -11.58 -7.70
N LEU A 64 13.56 -12.65 -8.06
CA LEU A 64 12.29 -12.60 -8.79
C LEU A 64 11.20 -13.24 -7.94
N VAL A 65 10.07 -12.57 -7.79
CA VAL A 65 8.89 -13.11 -7.10
C VAL A 65 7.67 -12.98 -8.01
N LEU A 66 6.99 -14.08 -8.24
CA LEU A 66 5.74 -14.15 -9.00
C LEU A 66 4.66 -14.61 -8.04
N LYS A 67 3.69 -13.75 -7.72
CA LYS A 67 2.71 -14.03 -6.68
C LYS A 67 1.29 -13.64 -7.11
N PRO A 68 0.46 -14.61 -7.50
CA PRO A 68 -0.97 -14.42 -7.52
C PRO A 68 -1.49 -14.07 -6.13
N PHE A 69 -2.58 -13.32 -6.08
CA PHE A 69 -3.18 -12.91 -4.81
C PHE A 69 -4.71 -12.87 -4.88
N TYR A 70 -5.29 -12.96 -3.69
CA TYR A 70 -6.67 -12.65 -3.42
C TYR A 70 -6.75 -11.63 -2.29
N GLU A 71 -7.57 -10.58 -2.49
CA GLU A 71 -7.82 -9.54 -1.50
C GLU A 71 -9.31 -9.44 -1.23
N ARG A 72 -9.64 -9.16 0.02
CA ARG A 72 -11.00 -8.87 0.44
C ARG A 72 -11.02 -7.68 1.37
N GLN A 73 -11.99 -6.80 1.15
CA GLN A 73 -12.22 -5.63 1.97
C GLN A 73 -13.63 -5.63 2.54
N TRP A 74 -13.73 -5.24 3.80
CA TRP A 74 -14.97 -4.96 4.51
C TRP A 74 -14.98 -3.49 4.91
N LEU A 75 -16.15 -2.87 4.89
CA LEU A 75 -16.38 -1.48 5.29
C LEU A 75 -17.67 -1.42 6.11
N GLY A 76 -17.63 -0.82 7.31
CA GLY A 76 -18.75 -0.76 8.23
C GLY A 76 -19.31 -2.14 8.60
N GLY A 77 -18.46 -3.16 8.72
CA GLY A 77 -18.86 -4.54 8.99
C GLY A 77 -19.43 -5.32 7.79
N HIS A 78 -19.66 -4.65 6.65
CA HIS A 78 -20.21 -5.27 5.44
C HIS A 78 -19.13 -5.59 4.41
N ARG A 79 -19.36 -6.62 3.59
CA ARG A 79 -18.51 -6.95 2.44
C ARG A 79 -18.53 -5.79 1.44
N TYR A 80 -17.38 -5.16 1.22
CA TYR A 80 -17.30 -4.00 0.35
C TYR A 80 -16.83 -4.35 -1.05
N ASN A 81 -15.64 -4.92 -1.17
CA ASN A 81 -15.09 -5.39 -2.43
C ASN A 81 -14.18 -6.60 -2.26
N TRP A 82 -13.79 -7.18 -3.37
CA TRP A 82 -12.72 -8.15 -3.46
C TRP A 82 -11.91 -7.91 -4.74
N ALA A 83 -10.64 -8.33 -4.70
CA ALA A 83 -9.77 -8.30 -5.87
C ALA A 83 -9.01 -9.62 -5.99
N ASN A 84 -8.76 -10.01 -7.21
CA ASN A 84 -7.81 -11.08 -7.53
C ASN A 84 -6.88 -10.62 -8.63
N GLY A 85 -5.65 -11.09 -8.61
CA GLY A 85 -4.65 -10.66 -9.56
C GLY A 85 -3.33 -11.39 -9.40
N ALA A 86 -2.34 -10.87 -10.08
CA ALA A 86 -0.97 -11.33 -9.97
C ALA A 86 -0.01 -10.13 -9.89
N ARG A 87 1.06 -10.33 -9.13
CA ARG A 87 2.13 -9.37 -8.95
C ARG A 87 3.47 -10.04 -9.26
N ALA A 88 4.27 -9.39 -10.09
CA ALA A 88 5.65 -9.76 -10.37
C ALA A 88 6.56 -8.71 -9.73
N GLU A 89 7.56 -9.14 -8.98
CA GLU A 89 8.58 -8.28 -8.39
C GLU A 89 9.95 -8.77 -8.83
N TYR A 90 10.77 -7.82 -9.25
CA TYR A 90 12.16 -8.08 -9.62
C TYR A 90 13.08 -7.10 -8.90
N SER A 91 14.09 -7.62 -8.22
CA SER A 91 15.11 -6.83 -7.54
C SER A 91 16.49 -7.26 -8.05
N LEU A 92 17.33 -6.29 -8.36
CA LEU A 92 18.68 -6.47 -8.88
C LEU A 92 19.67 -5.69 -8.03
N ASN A 93 20.68 -6.38 -7.51
CA ASN A 93 21.83 -5.76 -6.87
C ASN A 93 22.79 -5.24 -7.96
N LEU A 94 22.80 -3.93 -8.17
CA LEU A 94 23.69 -3.27 -9.13
C LEU A 94 25.13 -3.25 -8.64
N SER A 95 25.29 -3.09 -7.33
CA SER A 95 26.56 -3.16 -6.63
C SER A 95 26.33 -3.55 -5.17
N LYS A 96 27.38 -3.57 -4.36
CA LYS A 96 27.29 -3.85 -2.92
C LYS A 96 26.34 -2.88 -2.18
N ASN A 97 26.24 -1.64 -2.67
CA ASN A 97 25.50 -0.57 -1.99
C ASN A 97 24.25 -0.11 -2.77
N TRP A 98 24.04 -0.58 -4.00
CA TRP A 98 22.95 -0.14 -4.86
C TRP A 98 22.07 -1.29 -5.31
N GLN A 99 20.77 -1.13 -5.15
CA GLN A 99 19.76 -2.06 -5.64
C GLN A 99 18.68 -1.30 -6.43
N ILE A 100 18.19 -1.91 -7.47
CA ILE A 100 16.95 -1.51 -8.15
C ILE A 100 15.89 -2.56 -7.90
N SER A 101 14.67 -2.12 -7.60
CA SER A 101 13.52 -3.01 -7.46
C SER A 101 12.39 -2.51 -8.34
N THR A 102 11.74 -3.41 -9.07
CA THR A 102 10.59 -3.12 -9.92
C THR A 102 9.42 -4.02 -9.54
N ALA A 103 8.21 -3.55 -9.75
CA ALA A 103 7.01 -4.35 -9.55
C ALA A 103 5.97 -4.05 -10.64
N LEU A 104 5.31 -5.10 -11.11
CA LEU A 104 4.15 -5.03 -11.99
C LEU A 104 3.00 -5.78 -11.33
N GLU A 105 1.81 -5.19 -11.33
CA GLU A 105 0.60 -5.83 -10.81
C GLU A 105 -0.55 -5.63 -11.79
N LEU A 106 -1.32 -6.69 -11.99
CA LEU A 106 -2.57 -6.67 -12.72
C LEU A 106 -3.62 -7.35 -11.86
N SER A 107 -4.74 -6.67 -11.61
CA SER A 107 -5.83 -7.22 -10.82
C SER A 107 -7.21 -6.84 -11.36
N GLN A 108 -8.18 -7.66 -11.04
CA GLN A 108 -9.60 -7.38 -11.22
C GLN A 108 -10.19 -6.99 -9.87
N LEU A 109 -10.92 -5.88 -9.83
CA LEU A 109 -11.60 -5.36 -8.64
C LEU A 109 -13.11 -5.47 -8.83
N ARG A 110 -13.81 -6.02 -7.84
CA ARG A 110 -15.25 -6.24 -7.85
C ARG A 110 -15.88 -5.73 -6.55
N TYR A 111 -16.90 -4.91 -6.67
CA TYR A 111 -17.68 -4.38 -5.56
C TYR A 111 -18.96 -5.19 -5.40
N PHE A 112 -19.40 -5.42 -4.16
CA PHE A 112 -20.64 -6.17 -3.89
C PHE A 112 -21.89 -5.36 -4.19
N THR A 113 -21.87 -4.05 -3.96
CA THR A 113 -23.05 -3.16 -4.09
C THR A 113 -22.85 -2.03 -5.11
N GLN A 114 -21.63 -1.81 -5.62
CA GLN A 114 -21.31 -0.70 -6.52
C GLN A 114 -20.71 -1.24 -7.83
N ALA A 115 -21.49 -2.02 -8.57
CA ALA A 115 -21.05 -2.68 -9.80
C ALA A 115 -20.44 -1.73 -10.85
N ASP A 116 -20.81 -0.46 -10.83
CA ASP A 116 -20.27 0.60 -11.69
C ASP A 116 -18.78 0.88 -11.48
N ARG A 117 -18.27 0.53 -10.30
CA ARG A 117 -16.86 0.64 -9.92
C ARG A 117 -16.07 -0.64 -10.19
N ASN A 118 -16.71 -1.71 -10.65
CA ASN A 118 -16.00 -2.91 -11.07
C ASN A 118 -15.03 -2.60 -12.19
N GLY A 119 -13.83 -3.15 -12.11
CA GLY A 119 -12.81 -2.80 -13.06
C GLY A 119 -11.52 -3.58 -12.93
N THR A 120 -10.46 -3.03 -13.50
CA THR A 120 -9.10 -3.56 -13.46
C THR A 120 -8.15 -2.51 -12.94
N ILE A 121 -7.13 -2.95 -12.19
CA ILE A 121 -6.04 -2.13 -11.72
C ILE A 121 -4.75 -2.66 -12.34
N LYS A 122 -3.95 -1.75 -12.90
CA LYS A 122 -2.60 -2.00 -13.40
C LYS A 122 -1.64 -1.10 -12.63
N LEU A 123 -0.59 -1.70 -12.07
CA LEU A 123 0.45 -0.97 -11.36
C LEU A 123 1.80 -1.30 -11.97
N ALA A 124 2.62 -0.27 -12.15
CA ALA A 124 4.04 -0.37 -12.43
C ALA A 124 4.80 0.48 -11.42
N SER A 125 5.87 -0.08 -10.86
CA SER A 125 6.67 0.58 -9.83
C SER A 125 8.15 0.35 -10.09
N VAL A 126 8.96 1.36 -9.82
CA VAL A 126 10.42 1.26 -9.78
C VAL A 126 10.94 1.95 -8.53
N THR A 127 11.94 1.35 -7.89
CA THR A 127 12.57 1.88 -6.68
C THR A 127 14.07 1.67 -6.76
N PHE A 128 14.82 2.74 -6.57
CA PHE A 128 16.27 2.74 -6.38
C PHE A 128 16.56 2.78 -4.89
N ILE A 129 17.40 1.89 -4.42
CA ILE A 129 17.78 1.77 -3.00
C ILE A 129 19.29 1.96 -2.92
N TRP A 130 19.69 2.87 -2.05
CA TRP A 130 21.09 3.12 -1.72
C TRP A 130 21.35 2.80 -0.25
N GLN A 131 22.20 1.84 -0.01
CA GLN A 131 22.61 1.38 1.32
C GLN A 131 24.09 1.69 1.54
N PRO A 132 24.45 2.90 2.03
CA PRO A 132 25.84 3.30 2.24
C PRO A 132 26.52 2.50 3.34
N SER A 133 25.77 1.94 4.28
CA SER A 133 26.25 1.13 5.40
C SER A 133 25.21 0.15 5.88
N ASP A 134 25.61 -0.79 6.74
CA ASP A 134 24.67 -1.75 7.37
C ASP A 134 23.68 -1.08 8.35
N LYS A 135 23.90 0.19 8.69
CA LYS A 135 23.06 0.94 9.63
C LYS A 135 21.80 1.49 9.00
N GLY A 136 21.71 1.59 7.68
CA GLY A 136 20.52 2.14 7.06
C GLY A 136 20.58 2.24 5.54
N TYR A 137 19.46 2.64 4.96
CA TYR A 137 19.32 2.85 3.53
C TYR A 137 18.41 4.02 3.20
N TYR A 138 18.59 4.54 2.01
CA TYR A 138 17.73 5.53 1.37
C TYR A 138 17.05 4.90 0.15
N TYR A 139 15.85 5.34 -0.19
CA TYR A 139 15.25 4.96 -1.44
C TYR A 139 14.52 6.12 -2.12
N LEU A 140 14.47 6.04 -3.43
CA LEU A 140 13.67 6.87 -4.30
C LEU A 140 12.87 5.95 -5.23
N GLY A 141 11.56 6.15 -5.29
CA GLY A 141 10.69 5.31 -6.11
C GLY A 141 9.65 6.11 -6.86
N SER A 142 9.14 5.52 -7.93
CA SER A 142 8.03 6.06 -8.71
C SER A 142 7.03 4.96 -8.99
N ASP A 143 5.74 5.31 -8.89
CA ASP A 143 4.63 4.41 -9.21
C ASP A 143 3.74 5.01 -10.30
N PHE A 144 3.24 4.15 -11.15
CA PHE A 144 2.15 4.43 -12.07
C PHE A 144 1.03 3.42 -11.82
N ILE A 145 -0.16 3.93 -11.53
CA ILE A 145 -1.35 3.10 -11.30
C ILE A 145 -2.44 3.56 -12.27
N ARG A 146 -3.01 2.63 -13.01
CA ARG A 146 -4.19 2.85 -13.84
C ARG A 146 -5.33 1.99 -13.33
N GLU A 147 -6.41 2.64 -12.96
CA GLU A 147 -7.68 2.01 -12.62
C GLU A 147 -8.67 2.26 -13.76
N THR A 148 -9.17 1.19 -14.36
CA THR A 148 -10.20 1.23 -15.41
C THR A 148 -11.44 0.58 -14.85
N THR A 149 -12.53 1.34 -14.76
CA THR A 149 -13.81 0.90 -14.19
C THR A 149 -14.90 0.87 -15.25
N ARG A 150 -16.02 0.18 -14.94
CA ARG A 150 -17.18 0.08 -15.85
C ARG A 150 -17.70 1.46 -16.24
N ILE A 151 -17.82 2.39 -15.28
CA ILE A 151 -18.18 3.78 -15.55
C ILE A 151 -16.95 4.67 -15.46
N LYS A 152 -16.63 5.38 -16.54
CA LYS A 152 -15.38 6.15 -16.73
C LYS A 152 -15.12 7.21 -15.66
N GLN A 153 -16.15 7.76 -15.03
CA GLN A 153 -15.98 8.76 -13.95
C GLN A 153 -15.20 8.26 -12.74
N TYR A 154 -15.13 6.93 -12.52
CA TYR A 154 -14.32 6.29 -11.47
C TYR A 154 -12.95 5.85 -11.97
N SER A 155 -12.76 5.74 -13.29
CA SER A 155 -11.47 5.41 -13.89
C SER A 155 -10.48 6.55 -13.68
N ASN A 156 -9.22 6.20 -13.38
CA ASN A 156 -8.20 7.19 -13.12
C ASN A 156 -6.79 6.68 -13.45
N ASP A 157 -5.88 7.63 -13.67
CA ASP A 157 -4.45 7.41 -13.66
C ASP A 157 -3.85 8.12 -12.45
N MET A 158 -2.97 7.45 -11.73
CA MET A 158 -2.19 8.00 -10.63
C MET A 158 -0.70 7.83 -10.89
N LYS A 159 0.06 8.90 -10.69
CA LYS A 159 1.52 8.91 -10.73
C LYS A 159 2.00 9.35 -9.35
N ALA A 160 2.94 8.63 -8.77
CA ALA A 160 3.49 8.95 -7.47
C ALA A 160 5.01 8.96 -7.49
N LEU A 161 5.59 9.84 -6.71
CA LEU A 161 6.99 9.85 -6.33
C LEU A 161 7.08 9.52 -4.85
N ARG A 162 7.99 8.61 -4.49
CA ARG A 162 8.21 8.16 -3.12
C ARG A 162 9.67 8.33 -2.76
N LEU A 163 9.92 8.72 -1.53
CA LEU A 163 11.26 8.76 -0.95
C LEU A 163 11.19 8.22 0.47
N GLY A 164 12.28 7.62 0.92
CA GLY A 164 12.35 7.14 2.28
C GLY A 164 13.78 6.95 2.77
N TRP A 165 13.88 6.87 4.07
CA TRP A 165 15.09 6.69 4.81
C TRP A 165 14.82 5.77 5.99
N ARG A 166 15.65 4.74 6.15
CA ARG A 166 15.69 3.87 7.33
C ARG A 166 17.05 3.99 8.00
N GLN A 167 17.06 4.06 9.32
CA GLN A 167 18.26 4.14 10.14
C GLN A 167 18.13 3.25 11.37
N ASN A 168 19.19 2.48 11.63
CA ASN A 168 19.43 1.80 12.89
C ASN A 168 20.31 2.71 13.73
N TRP A 169 19.75 3.14 14.88
CA TRP A 169 20.44 3.96 15.88
C TRP A 169 21.15 3.04 16.88
N GLY A 170 21.81 3.51 17.85
CA GLY A 170 22.30 2.67 18.94
C GLY A 170 21.15 1.99 19.74
N TYR A 171 21.49 1.06 20.63
CA TYR A 171 20.56 0.39 21.58
C TYR A 171 19.38 -0.36 20.91
N ALA A 172 19.63 -0.93 19.74
CA ALA A 172 18.66 -1.66 18.94
C ALA A 172 17.42 -0.83 18.49
N ILE A 173 17.46 0.50 18.58
CA ILE A 173 16.40 1.38 18.11
C ILE A 173 16.55 1.57 16.62
N ALA A 174 15.45 1.47 15.89
CA ALA A 174 15.38 1.75 14.48
C ALA A 174 14.21 2.68 14.13
N SER A 175 14.41 3.48 13.09
CA SER A 175 13.39 4.36 12.55
C SER A 175 13.33 4.27 11.03
N GLN A 176 12.15 4.56 10.48
CA GLN A 176 11.93 4.69 9.05
C GLN A 176 11.00 5.85 8.76
N ILE A 177 11.41 6.72 7.85
CA ILE A 177 10.59 7.84 7.35
C ILE A 177 10.29 7.57 5.88
N ASN A 178 9.02 7.68 5.50
CA ASN A 178 8.57 7.53 4.12
C ASN A 178 7.70 8.73 3.75
N GLY A 179 8.05 9.40 2.66
CA GLY A 179 7.27 10.49 2.09
C GLY A 179 6.80 10.15 0.69
N SER A 180 5.62 10.64 0.29
CA SER A 180 5.16 10.53 -1.09
C SER A 180 4.31 11.70 -1.53
N ILE A 181 4.37 11.99 -2.83
CA ILE A 181 3.47 12.90 -3.53
C ILE A 181 2.88 12.15 -4.70
N ALA A 182 1.56 12.16 -4.83
CA ALA A 182 0.86 11.53 -5.93
C ALA A 182 -0.10 12.51 -6.62
N LEU A 183 -0.19 12.39 -7.95
CA LEU A 183 -1.13 13.09 -8.80
C LEU A 183 -2.11 12.07 -9.36
N LYS A 184 -3.40 12.22 -9.04
CA LYS A 184 -4.49 11.35 -9.49
C LYS A 184 -5.43 12.13 -10.40
N GLN A 185 -5.62 11.66 -11.62
CA GLN A 185 -6.49 12.27 -12.61
C GLN A 185 -7.56 11.28 -13.04
N TYR A 186 -8.81 11.67 -12.90
CA TYR A 186 -9.96 10.90 -13.35
C TYR A 186 -10.21 11.07 -14.84
N LYS A 187 -10.95 10.15 -15.45
CA LYS A 187 -11.10 10.06 -16.91
C LYS A 187 -12.36 10.70 -17.44
N ASP A 188 -13.31 11.06 -16.54
CA ASP A 188 -14.59 11.65 -16.93
C ASP A 188 -15.07 12.63 -15.87
N PHE A 189 -16.15 13.36 -16.17
CA PHE A 189 -16.75 14.33 -15.26
C PHE A 189 -17.19 13.65 -13.95
N ALA A 190 -16.87 14.33 -12.85
CA ALA A 190 -17.37 13.91 -11.54
C ALA A 190 -18.90 14.10 -11.46
N SER A 191 -19.55 13.28 -10.66
CA SER A 191 -20.96 13.41 -10.34
C SER A 191 -21.21 13.36 -8.85
N LEU A 192 -22.23 14.06 -8.38
CA LEU A 192 -22.74 13.97 -7.01
C LEU A 192 -23.73 12.81 -6.93
N GLY A 193 -23.41 11.83 -6.08
CA GLY A 193 -24.23 10.63 -5.89
C GLY A 193 -24.40 9.75 -7.15
N GLY A 194 -23.57 9.96 -8.19
CA GLY A 194 -23.68 9.24 -9.45
C GLY A 194 -24.77 9.78 -10.41
N ILE A 195 -25.53 10.80 -10.00
CA ILE A 195 -26.72 11.27 -10.73
C ILE A 195 -26.50 12.68 -11.28
N LEU A 196 -26.00 13.62 -10.46
CA LEU A 196 -25.83 15.01 -10.86
C LEU A 196 -24.44 15.29 -11.40
N PRO A 197 -24.25 15.54 -12.71
CA PRO A 197 -22.93 15.83 -13.27
C PRO A 197 -22.43 17.19 -12.79
N LEU A 198 -21.15 17.25 -12.42
CA LEU A 198 -20.50 18.46 -11.93
C LEU A 198 -19.77 19.22 -13.04
N ASN A 199 -19.79 18.75 -14.28
CA ASN A 199 -19.11 19.31 -15.46
C ASN A 199 -17.63 19.63 -15.24
N LYS A 200 -16.97 18.84 -14.34
CA LYS A 200 -15.57 19.03 -13.97
C LYS A 200 -14.87 17.69 -13.80
N ILE A 201 -13.76 17.50 -14.49
CA ILE A 201 -12.91 16.31 -14.31
C ILE A 201 -12.14 16.48 -13.01
N ARG A 202 -12.29 15.51 -12.11
CA ARG A 202 -11.62 15.49 -10.82
C ARG A 202 -10.11 15.26 -10.98
N ARG A 203 -9.32 16.05 -10.25
CA ARG A 203 -7.87 15.93 -10.11
C ARG A 203 -7.50 16.10 -8.66
N ASP A 204 -6.73 15.16 -8.14
CA ASP A 204 -6.30 15.16 -6.74
C ASP A 204 -4.77 15.18 -6.66
N LYS A 205 -4.25 15.98 -5.71
CA LYS A 205 -2.87 15.90 -5.22
C LYS A 205 -2.91 15.22 -3.86
N ILE A 206 -2.10 14.19 -3.67
CA ILE A 206 -2.09 13.40 -2.45
C ILE A 206 -0.67 13.46 -1.87
N TYR A 207 -0.57 13.88 -0.63
CA TYR A 207 0.67 13.93 0.13
C TYR A 207 0.58 12.91 1.25
N SER A 208 1.65 12.19 1.50
CA SER A 208 1.71 11.23 2.61
C SER A 208 3.07 11.31 3.29
N LEU A 209 3.06 11.20 4.61
CA LEU A 209 4.25 11.08 5.44
C LEU A 209 4.01 10.01 6.50
N ASN A 210 4.95 9.08 6.63
CA ASN A 210 4.90 8.02 7.63
C ASN A 210 6.23 8.02 8.40
N LEU A 211 6.16 7.98 9.72
CA LEU A 211 7.29 7.76 10.61
C LEU A 211 7.03 6.47 11.38
N THR A 212 7.91 5.48 11.24
CA THR A 212 7.85 4.21 11.96
C THR A 212 9.02 4.11 12.91
N LEU A 213 8.75 3.73 14.15
CA LEU A 213 9.72 3.52 15.22
C LEU A 213 9.56 2.13 15.79
N TRP A 214 10.68 1.44 16.07
CA TRP A 214 10.68 0.15 16.73
C TRP A 214 12.00 -0.14 17.43
N LYS A 215 11.95 -1.09 18.35
CA LYS A 215 13.12 -1.65 18.99
C LYS A 215 13.36 -3.05 18.43
N GLN A 216 14.54 -3.30 17.83
CA GLN A 216 14.83 -4.52 17.06
C GLN A 216 14.94 -5.78 17.93
N ASP A 217 15.30 -5.62 19.20
CA ASP A 217 15.39 -6.70 20.19
C ASP A 217 14.08 -6.96 20.94
N TRP A 218 13.03 -6.17 20.67
CA TRP A 218 11.68 -6.44 21.16
C TRP A 218 10.96 -7.41 20.24
N GLN A 219 11.10 -8.68 20.57
CA GLN A 219 10.45 -9.74 19.83
C GLN A 219 9.65 -10.63 20.80
N TYR A 220 8.39 -10.83 20.53
CA TYR A 220 7.52 -11.75 21.25
C TYR A 220 6.99 -12.82 20.30
N LEU A 221 7.34 -14.10 20.55
CA LEU A 221 7.02 -15.23 19.66
C LEU A 221 7.46 -15.01 18.19
N GLY A 222 8.56 -14.26 17.98
CA GLY A 222 9.05 -13.90 16.66
C GLY A 222 8.33 -12.71 16.01
N PHE A 223 7.39 -12.07 16.71
CA PHE A 223 6.73 -10.85 16.26
C PHE A 223 7.49 -9.62 16.74
N THR A 224 7.70 -8.67 15.84
CA THR A 224 8.32 -7.36 16.14
C THR A 224 7.24 -6.28 16.15
N PRO A 225 6.91 -5.69 17.32
CA PRO A 225 5.97 -4.57 17.38
C PRO A 225 6.64 -3.28 16.89
N LYS A 226 5.91 -2.48 16.13
CA LYS A 226 6.32 -1.18 15.63
C LYS A 226 5.21 -0.17 15.83
N VAL A 227 5.56 1.07 16.09
CA VAL A 227 4.62 2.20 16.16
C VAL A 227 4.83 3.06 14.93
N GLN A 228 3.74 3.38 14.23
CA GLN A 228 3.79 4.23 13.06
C GLN A 228 2.84 5.42 13.21
N PHE A 229 3.39 6.61 12.98
CA PHE A 229 2.65 7.86 12.81
C PHE A 229 2.43 8.08 11.32
N ARG A 230 1.19 8.34 10.92
CA ARG A 230 0.84 8.65 9.53
C ARG A 230 0.11 9.97 9.42
N TRP A 231 0.51 10.73 8.41
CA TRP A 231 -0.19 11.90 7.94
C TRP A 231 -0.46 11.74 6.44
N LYS A 232 -1.69 12.05 6.04
CA LYS A 232 -2.10 12.08 4.64
C LYS A 232 -2.96 13.31 4.41
N LYS A 233 -2.72 14.01 3.32
CA LYS A 233 -3.53 15.14 2.86
C LYS A 233 -3.89 14.92 1.39
N GLN A 234 -5.16 15.04 1.07
CA GLN A 234 -5.65 15.05 -0.30
C GLN A 234 -6.24 16.41 -0.61
N GLU A 235 -5.73 17.04 -1.66
CA GLU A 235 -6.21 18.30 -2.22
C GLU A 235 -6.85 17.99 -3.57
N SER A 236 -8.14 18.31 -3.71
CA SER A 236 -8.89 18.11 -4.94
C SER A 236 -9.24 19.44 -5.58
N ASN A 237 -9.37 19.47 -6.91
CA ASN A 237 -9.97 20.62 -7.62
C ASN A 237 -11.50 20.74 -7.39
N LEU A 238 -12.10 19.82 -6.63
CA LEU A 238 -13.45 19.83 -6.07
C LEU A 238 -13.36 19.75 -4.54
N PRO A 239 -12.87 20.83 -3.87
CA PRO A 239 -12.37 20.73 -2.48
C PRO A 239 -13.45 20.38 -1.47
N SER A 240 -14.65 20.93 -1.58
CA SER A 240 -15.76 20.69 -0.63
C SER A 240 -16.21 19.23 -0.57
N MET A 241 -15.87 18.42 -1.58
CA MET A 241 -16.34 17.04 -1.69
C MET A 241 -15.23 16.02 -1.48
N PHE A 242 -13.99 16.35 -1.87
CA PHE A 242 -12.92 15.35 -1.98
C PHE A 242 -11.60 15.75 -1.33
N SER A 243 -11.47 16.97 -0.78
CA SER A 243 -10.30 17.34 -0.01
C SER A 243 -10.46 16.92 1.45
N TYR A 244 -9.41 16.33 2.02
CA TYR A 244 -9.36 15.93 3.42
C TYR A 244 -7.93 15.80 3.93
N SER A 245 -7.79 15.80 5.24
CA SER A 245 -6.53 15.49 5.92
C SER A 245 -6.80 14.43 6.98
N GLU A 246 -5.89 13.47 7.06
CA GLU A 246 -5.97 12.34 7.98
C GLU A 246 -4.65 12.24 8.74
N LYS A 247 -4.73 12.08 10.05
CA LYS A 247 -3.59 11.82 10.93
C LYS A 247 -3.95 10.68 11.86
N TYR A 248 -3.10 9.70 11.98
CA TYR A 248 -3.32 8.62 12.93
C TYR A 248 -2.04 7.94 13.36
N VAL A 249 -2.13 7.25 14.48
CA VAL A 249 -1.12 6.34 14.98
C VAL A 249 -1.63 4.93 14.76
N GLN A 250 -0.78 4.06 14.25
CA GLN A 250 -1.11 2.65 14.11
C GLN A 250 -0.02 1.77 14.73
N MET A 251 -0.43 0.63 15.22
CA MET A 251 0.47 -0.43 15.63
C MET A 251 0.69 -1.38 14.44
N LEU A 252 1.94 -1.66 14.14
CA LEU A 252 2.35 -2.64 13.15
C LEU A 252 2.92 -3.85 13.88
N VAL A 253 2.61 -5.03 13.41
CA VAL A 253 3.18 -6.27 13.92
C VAL A 253 3.66 -7.08 12.73
N GLU A 254 4.95 -7.32 12.66
CA GLU A 254 5.58 -8.07 11.57
C GLU A 254 6.18 -9.37 12.10
N LYS A 255 6.07 -10.42 11.30
CA LYS A 255 6.70 -11.71 11.56
C LYS A 255 7.29 -12.28 10.27
N ASP A 256 8.60 -12.49 10.30
CA ASP A 256 9.35 -13.26 9.30
C ASP A 256 9.59 -14.68 9.83
N PHE A 257 9.27 -15.70 9.03
CA PHE A 257 9.40 -17.12 9.39
C PHE A 257 10.56 -17.77 8.64
#